data_c2cb9267625e08b3a23a02c93c167cdf
#
_entry.id   c2cb9267625e08b3a23a02c93c167cdf
#
_cell.length_a   1.000
_cell.length_b   1.000
_cell.length_c   1.000
_cell.angle_alpha   90.00
_cell.angle_beta   90.00
_cell.angle_gamma   90.00
#
_symmetry.space_group_name_H-M   'P 1'
#
loop_
_entity.id
_entity.type
_entity.pdbx_description
1 polymer ?
#
loop_
_entity_poly.entity_id
_entity_poly.type
_entity_poly.pdbx_seq_one_letter_code
_entity_poly.pdbx_strand_id
1 'polypeptide(L)'
;LLDSYKIPYVFSGPVTLGISLNKAFAKQIVKESGVNTPAFHVVSKVADISKINLEYPLFAKPISEGTGKGIDTKSFIKSSEELKKVCTYLLSQFHQPVLVEEYLPGREFTVGVIGTGENAFVPGAMEIVYNENTHNFYSYDNKENYVGRINYVAVGGDLLEQCTEVALNAWKALN
;
A
#
# COMPACT_ATOMS: atom_id res chain seq x y z
N LEU A 1 5.22 5.83 23.47
CA LEU A 1 5.57 6.90 24.42
C LEU A 1 4.33 7.67 24.85
N LEU A 2 3.51 8.25 23.93
CA LEU A 2 2.30 9.00 24.28
C LEU A 2 1.31 8.15 25.07
N ASP A 3 1.06 6.90 24.65
CA ASP A 3 0.23 5.94 25.39
C ASP A 3 0.72 5.72 26.82
N SER A 4 2.03 5.52 26.98
CA SER A 4 2.63 5.28 28.32
C SER A 4 2.42 6.46 29.28
N TYR A 5 2.32 7.67 28.75
CA TYR A 5 2.05 8.88 29.52
C TYR A 5 0.57 9.29 29.50
N LYS A 6 -0.32 8.49 28.89
CA LYS A 6 -1.76 8.76 28.76
C LYS A 6 -2.06 10.12 28.11
N ILE A 7 -1.22 10.53 27.17
CA ILE A 7 -1.40 11.76 26.40
C ILE A 7 -2.26 11.44 25.18
N PRO A 8 -3.42 12.08 25.00
CA PRO A 8 -4.24 11.91 23.81
C PRO A 8 -3.47 12.28 22.54
N TYR A 9 -3.63 11.50 21.48
CA TYR A 9 -3.02 11.76 20.17
C TYR A 9 -3.96 11.34 19.06
N VAL A 10 -3.70 11.87 17.86
CA VAL A 10 -4.38 11.48 16.62
C VAL A 10 -3.59 10.33 15.99
N PHE A 11 -4.22 9.56 15.11
CA PHE A 11 -3.74 8.36 14.42
C PHE A 11 -3.89 7.07 15.22
N SER A 12 -3.50 5.97 14.59
CA SER A 12 -3.60 4.62 15.13
C SER A 12 -2.63 4.39 16.29
N GLY A 13 -2.94 3.40 17.12
CA GLY A 13 -2.07 2.96 18.21
C GLY A 13 -0.71 2.42 17.72
N PRO A 14 0.28 2.32 18.64
CA PRO A 14 1.65 1.97 18.26
C PRO A 14 1.77 0.56 17.65
N VAL A 15 0.96 -0.39 18.06
CA VAL A 15 0.95 -1.76 17.49
C VAL A 15 0.49 -1.71 16.04
N THR A 16 -0.64 -1.07 15.76
CA THR A 16 -1.18 -0.90 14.41
C THR A 16 -0.19 -0.17 13.51
N LEU A 17 0.44 0.92 13.99
CA LEU A 17 1.45 1.64 13.24
C LEU A 17 2.68 0.78 12.94
N GLY A 18 3.14 -0.02 13.92
CA GLY A 18 4.28 -0.92 13.74
C GLY A 18 3.99 -2.03 12.72
N ILE A 19 2.82 -2.67 12.81
CA ILE A 19 2.40 -3.70 11.86
C ILE A 19 2.23 -3.11 10.45
N SER A 20 1.52 -2.00 10.33
CA SER A 20 1.20 -1.40 9.03
C SER A 20 2.43 -0.80 8.32
N LEU A 21 3.49 -0.46 9.05
CA LEU A 21 4.75 -0.05 8.46
C LEU A 21 5.36 -1.19 7.62
N ASN A 22 5.29 -2.44 8.10
CA ASN A 22 5.72 -3.61 7.34
C ASN A 22 4.57 -4.12 6.47
N LYS A 23 4.63 -3.82 5.16
CA LYS A 23 3.58 -4.15 4.20
C LYS A 23 3.26 -5.65 4.12
N ALA A 24 4.25 -6.54 4.31
CA ALA A 24 4.02 -7.98 4.29
C ALA A 24 3.22 -8.43 5.51
N PHE A 25 3.53 -7.93 6.70
CA PHE A 25 2.77 -8.24 7.91
C PHE A 25 1.33 -7.74 7.81
N ALA A 26 1.14 -6.48 7.39
CA ALA A 26 -0.20 -5.93 7.18
C ALA A 26 -1.00 -6.78 6.19
N LYS A 27 -0.41 -7.14 5.03
CA LYS A 27 -1.07 -7.97 4.00
C LYS A 27 -1.43 -9.36 4.53
N GLN A 28 -0.56 -10.00 5.30
CA GLN A 28 -0.84 -11.32 5.88
C GLN A 28 -2.02 -11.28 6.85
N ILE A 29 -2.04 -10.32 7.77
CA ILE A 29 -3.11 -10.16 8.75
C ILE A 29 -4.44 -9.85 8.07
N VAL A 30 -4.44 -8.88 7.15
CA VAL A 30 -5.64 -8.45 6.42
C VAL A 30 -6.19 -9.60 5.56
N LYS A 31 -5.33 -10.36 4.89
CA LYS A 31 -5.71 -11.54 4.09
C LYS A 31 -6.32 -12.64 4.95
N GLU A 32 -5.72 -12.94 6.11
CA GLU A 32 -6.23 -13.96 7.02
C GLU A 32 -7.62 -13.59 7.58
N SER A 33 -7.90 -12.29 7.66
CA SER A 33 -9.22 -11.78 8.06
C SER A 33 -10.23 -11.71 6.90
N GLY A 34 -9.92 -12.30 5.76
CA GLY A 34 -10.84 -12.42 4.61
C GLY A 34 -10.85 -11.20 3.68
N VAL A 35 -10.01 -10.21 3.88
CA VAL A 35 -9.89 -9.07 2.96
C VAL A 35 -8.90 -9.38 1.84
N ASN A 36 -9.34 -9.24 0.61
CA ASN A 36 -8.51 -9.52 -0.56
C ASN A 36 -7.30 -8.58 -0.66
N THR A 37 -6.14 -9.16 -0.90
CA THR A 37 -4.92 -8.44 -1.23
C THR A 37 -4.24 -9.14 -2.42
N PRO A 38 -3.47 -8.43 -3.28
CA PRO A 38 -2.71 -9.08 -4.34
C PRO A 38 -1.75 -10.11 -3.77
N ALA A 39 -1.52 -11.20 -4.51
CA ALA A 39 -0.50 -12.17 -4.14
C ALA A 39 0.88 -11.49 -4.13
N PHE A 40 1.75 -11.90 -3.21
CA PHE A 40 3.05 -11.25 -3.02
C PHE A 40 4.14 -12.20 -2.57
N HIS A 41 5.38 -11.77 -2.78
CA HIS A 41 6.59 -12.43 -2.30
C HIS A 41 7.53 -11.42 -1.64
N VAL A 42 8.24 -11.83 -0.59
CA VAL A 42 9.25 -10.98 0.08
C VAL A 42 10.65 -11.42 -0.36
N VAL A 43 11.38 -10.50 -0.95
CA VAL A 43 12.77 -10.67 -1.39
C VAL A 43 13.71 -10.06 -0.36
N SER A 44 14.38 -10.89 0.43
CA SER A 44 15.36 -10.44 1.43
C SER A 44 16.79 -10.39 0.89
N LYS A 45 17.06 -11.15 -0.17
CA LYS A 45 18.35 -11.20 -0.88
C LYS A 45 18.12 -11.56 -2.34
N VAL A 46 19.08 -11.22 -3.20
CA VAL A 46 18.99 -11.45 -4.66
C VAL A 46 18.64 -12.91 -5.02
N ALA A 47 19.14 -13.88 -4.26
CA ALA A 47 18.82 -15.30 -4.47
C ALA A 47 17.33 -15.66 -4.27
N ASP A 48 16.56 -14.85 -3.55
CA ASP A 48 15.14 -15.11 -3.34
C ASP A 48 14.28 -14.80 -4.57
N ILE A 49 14.81 -14.03 -5.53
CA ILE A 49 14.10 -13.65 -6.76
C ILE A 49 13.69 -14.89 -7.57
N SER A 50 14.54 -15.93 -7.58
CA SER A 50 14.25 -17.18 -8.29
C SER A 50 13.09 -18.00 -7.69
N LYS A 51 12.64 -17.65 -6.49
CA LYS A 51 11.54 -18.32 -5.78
C LYS A 51 10.18 -17.68 -6.08
N ILE A 52 10.17 -16.51 -6.76
CA ILE A 52 8.94 -15.81 -7.09
C ILE A 52 8.19 -16.60 -8.14
N ASN A 53 6.97 -16.99 -7.81
CA ASN A 53 6.03 -17.67 -8.69
C ASN A 53 4.76 -16.81 -8.81
N LEU A 54 4.89 -15.65 -9.45
CA LEU A 54 3.82 -14.69 -9.72
C LEU A 54 3.82 -14.35 -11.20
N GLU A 55 2.64 -14.06 -11.76
CA GLU A 55 2.47 -13.67 -13.16
C GLU A 55 2.75 -12.18 -13.36
N TYR A 56 3.39 -11.84 -14.49
CA TYR A 56 3.62 -10.44 -14.86
C TYR A 56 2.34 -9.78 -15.42
N PRO A 57 2.18 -8.47 -15.25
CA PRO A 57 3.11 -7.52 -14.65
C PRO A 57 3.11 -7.57 -13.12
N LEU A 58 4.28 -7.28 -12.53
CA LEU A 58 4.49 -7.22 -11.09
C LEU A 58 4.76 -5.79 -10.64
N PHE A 59 4.65 -5.57 -9.33
CA PHE A 59 4.97 -4.31 -8.69
C PHE A 59 5.93 -4.53 -7.52
N ALA A 60 7.07 -3.80 -7.51
CA ALA A 60 8.08 -3.93 -6.46
C ALA A 60 8.25 -2.62 -5.70
N LYS A 61 8.37 -2.74 -4.37
CA LYS A 61 8.55 -1.60 -3.46
C LYS A 61 9.29 -2.02 -2.19
N PRO A 62 9.95 -1.08 -1.48
CA PRO A 62 10.54 -1.37 -0.16
C PRO A 62 9.45 -1.81 0.82
N ILE A 63 9.77 -2.78 1.70
CA ILE A 63 8.77 -3.40 2.58
C ILE A 63 8.27 -2.44 3.67
N SER A 64 9.13 -1.55 4.17
CA SER A 64 8.88 -0.72 5.36
C SER A 64 9.05 0.79 5.13
N GLU A 65 8.90 1.28 3.89
CA GLU A 65 8.87 2.71 3.61
C GLU A 65 7.44 3.25 3.53
N GLY A 66 7.26 4.50 4.01
CA GLY A 66 6.00 5.24 3.90
C GLY A 66 5.95 6.18 2.69
N THR A 67 4.82 6.85 2.48
CA THR A 67 4.58 7.94 1.52
C THR A 67 4.98 7.68 0.06
N GLY A 68 5.08 6.41 -0.36
CA GLY A 68 5.51 6.05 -1.73
C GLY A 68 7.02 6.10 -1.96
N LYS A 69 7.82 6.29 -0.91
CA LYS A 69 9.28 6.31 -1.01
C LYS A 69 9.81 4.99 -1.58
N GLY A 70 10.65 5.09 -2.61
CA GLY A 70 11.15 3.93 -3.34
C GLY A 70 10.19 3.39 -4.41
N ILE A 71 9.09 4.10 -4.71
CA ILE A 71 8.16 3.79 -5.79
C ILE A 71 8.35 4.81 -6.91
N ASP A 72 8.78 4.33 -8.07
CA ASP A 72 8.94 5.09 -9.30
C ASP A 72 8.44 4.27 -10.51
N THR A 73 8.69 4.75 -11.72
CA THR A 73 8.28 4.07 -12.97
C THR A 73 8.87 2.67 -13.13
N LYS A 74 10.02 2.39 -12.49
CA LYS A 74 10.67 1.09 -12.52
C LYS A 74 10.00 0.08 -11.59
N SER A 75 9.17 0.54 -10.66
CA SER A 75 8.40 -0.34 -9.77
C SER A 75 7.41 -1.23 -10.52
N PHE A 76 6.99 -0.81 -11.73
CA PHE A 76 6.15 -1.60 -12.63
C PHE A 76 7.03 -2.49 -13.52
N ILE A 77 6.90 -3.81 -13.36
CA ILE A 77 7.81 -4.84 -13.85
C ILE A 77 7.10 -5.76 -14.83
N LYS A 78 7.64 -5.89 -16.02
CA LYS A 78 7.07 -6.71 -17.11
C LYS A 78 7.86 -7.98 -17.42
N SER A 79 9.06 -8.13 -16.89
CA SER A 79 9.93 -9.26 -17.20
C SER A 79 10.82 -9.68 -16.01
N SER A 80 11.34 -10.90 -16.08
CA SER A 80 12.28 -11.42 -15.07
C SER A 80 13.59 -10.63 -15.02
N GLU A 81 14.01 -10.05 -16.13
CA GLU A 81 15.20 -9.22 -16.22
C GLU A 81 15.00 -7.89 -15.47
N GLU A 82 13.85 -7.23 -15.68
CA GLU A 82 13.46 -6.03 -14.96
C GLU A 82 13.31 -6.32 -13.45
N LEU A 83 12.67 -7.43 -13.09
CA LEU A 83 12.51 -7.88 -11.70
C LEU A 83 13.86 -7.98 -10.99
N LYS A 84 14.83 -8.63 -11.62
CA LYS A 84 16.17 -8.76 -11.06
C LYS A 84 16.86 -7.41 -10.87
N LYS A 85 16.79 -6.53 -11.86
CA LYS A 85 17.37 -5.18 -11.80
C LYS A 85 16.76 -4.35 -10.67
N VAL A 86 15.43 -4.32 -10.60
CA VAL A 86 14.69 -3.50 -9.63
C VAL A 86 14.88 -4.02 -8.21
N CYS A 87 14.74 -5.32 -7.97
CA CYS A 87 14.96 -5.88 -6.64
C CYS A 87 16.41 -5.68 -6.17
N THR A 88 17.41 -5.86 -7.03
CA THR A 88 18.80 -5.61 -6.67
C THR A 88 19.04 -4.16 -6.30
N TYR A 89 18.47 -3.23 -7.07
CA TYR A 89 18.55 -1.80 -6.78
C TYR A 89 17.89 -1.46 -5.44
N LEU A 90 16.63 -1.89 -5.22
CA LEU A 90 15.90 -1.58 -3.99
C LEU A 90 16.57 -2.17 -2.74
N LEU A 91 17.06 -3.41 -2.79
CA LEU A 91 17.81 -4.04 -1.71
C LEU A 91 19.06 -3.22 -1.34
N SER A 92 19.79 -2.71 -2.34
CA SER A 92 21.03 -1.95 -2.12
C SER A 92 20.78 -0.54 -1.61
N GLN A 93 19.70 0.13 -2.07
CA GLN A 93 19.41 1.52 -1.72
C GLN A 93 18.72 1.67 -0.37
N PHE A 94 17.83 0.74 -0.04
CA PHE A 94 16.99 0.85 1.16
C PHE A 94 17.46 -0.04 2.31
N HIS A 95 18.41 -0.94 2.08
CA HIS A 95 18.95 -1.86 3.09
C HIS A 95 17.87 -2.64 3.86
N GLN A 96 16.78 -2.99 3.17
CA GLN A 96 15.64 -3.71 3.69
C GLN A 96 15.06 -4.65 2.64
N PRO A 97 14.23 -5.64 3.02
CA PRO A 97 13.56 -6.49 2.05
C PRO A 97 12.66 -5.71 1.09
N VAL A 98 12.44 -6.31 -0.08
CA VAL A 98 11.55 -5.79 -1.14
C VAL A 98 10.28 -6.62 -1.16
N LEU A 99 9.13 -5.96 -1.14
CA LEU A 99 7.85 -6.57 -1.43
C LEU A 99 7.65 -6.57 -2.94
N VAL A 100 7.43 -7.75 -3.52
CA VAL A 100 7.03 -7.94 -4.92
C VAL A 100 5.62 -8.49 -4.92
N GLU A 101 4.71 -7.87 -5.65
CA GLU A 101 3.30 -8.26 -5.69
C GLU A 101 2.74 -8.19 -7.10
N GLU A 102 1.60 -8.84 -7.34
CA GLU A 102 0.83 -8.68 -8.57
C GLU A 102 0.42 -7.22 -8.74
N TYR A 103 0.57 -6.69 -9.95
CA TYR A 103 0.11 -5.35 -10.27
C TYR A 103 -1.41 -5.33 -10.45
N LEU A 104 -2.07 -4.42 -9.77
CA LEU A 104 -3.50 -4.19 -9.90
C LEU A 104 -3.75 -3.01 -10.84
N PRO A 105 -4.31 -3.24 -12.05
CA PRO A 105 -4.52 -2.19 -13.05
C PRO A 105 -5.80 -1.38 -12.85
N GLY A 106 -6.54 -1.64 -11.77
CA GLY A 106 -7.85 -1.03 -11.51
C GLY A 106 -7.79 0.40 -10.99
N ARG A 107 -8.95 0.90 -10.61
CA ARG A 107 -9.13 2.20 -9.98
C ARG A 107 -8.50 2.21 -8.58
N GLU A 108 -7.97 3.35 -8.16
CA GLU A 108 -7.32 3.51 -6.86
C GLU A 108 -8.13 4.45 -5.97
N PHE A 109 -8.34 4.05 -4.71
CA PHE A 109 -9.14 4.80 -3.74
C PHE A 109 -8.34 5.03 -2.46
N THR A 110 -8.52 6.21 -1.85
CA THR A 110 -8.11 6.48 -0.49
C THR A 110 -9.34 6.60 0.39
N VAL A 111 -9.32 5.89 1.53
CA VAL A 111 -10.46 5.79 2.43
C VAL A 111 -10.02 6.18 3.83
N GLY A 112 -10.67 7.18 4.41
CA GLY A 112 -10.45 7.57 5.80
C GLY A 112 -11.25 6.70 6.76
N VAL A 113 -10.66 6.32 7.90
CA VAL A 113 -11.37 5.66 9.00
C VAL A 113 -11.18 6.50 10.25
N ILE A 114 -12.27 6.80 10.95
CA ILE A 114 -12.30 7.59 12.20
C ILE A 114 -12.96 6.76 13.30
N GLY A 115 -12.51 6.92 14.53
CA GLY A 115 -13.06 6.24 15.70
C GLY A 115 -12.20 5.08 16.18
N THR A 116 -12.70 4.34 17.15
CA THR A 116 -12.05 3.18 17.76
C THR A 116 -13.07 2.09 18.08
N GLY A 117 -12.66 0.82 18.02
CA GLY A 117 -13.54 -0.33 18.29
C GLY A 117 -14.79 -0.31 17.43
N GLU A 118 -15.95 -0.56 18.03
CA GLU A 118 -17.24 -0.59 17.35
C GLU A 118 -17.74 0.79 16.85
N ASN A 119 -17.13 1.88 17.34
CA ASN A 119 -17.47 3.24 16.92
C ASN A 119 -16.65 3.70 15.69
N ALA A 120 -15.84 2.84 15.09
CA ALA A 120 -15.11 3.17 13.89
C ALA A 120 -16.05 3.30 12.69
N PHE A 121 -15.88 4.34 11.89
CA PHE A 121 -16.67 4.60 10.70
C PHE A 121 -15.85 5.26 9.58
N VAL A 122 -16.34 5.18 8.37
CA VAL A 122 -15.75 5.85 7.20
C VAL A 122 -16.52 7.15 6.92
N PRO A 123 -15.89 8.32 7.09
CA PRO A 123 -16.51 9.61 6.76
C PRO A 123 -16.61 9.84 5.24
N GLY A 124 -15.82 9.14 4.44
CA GLY A 124 -15.80 9.23 3.00
C GLY A 124 -14.61 8.53 2.36
N ALA A 125 -14.68 8.43 1.05
CA ALA A 125 -13.61 7.92 0.19
C ALA A 125 -13.38 8.84 -0.99
N MET A 126 -12.17 8.86 -1.52
CA MET A 126 -11.79 9.59 -2.73
C MET A 126 -11.11 8.64 -3.72
N GLU A 127 -11.49 8.73 -4.97
CA GLU A 127 -10.78 8.11 -6.08
C GLU A 127 -9.58 8.98 -6.47
N ILE A 128 -8.46 8.32 -6.74
CA ILE A 128 -7.24 8.95 -7.25
C ILE A 128 -7.27 8.81 -8.77
N VAL A 129 -7.58 9.90 -9.46
CA VAL A 129 -7.68 9.95 -10.91
C VAL A 129 -6.43 10.62 -11.48
N TYR A 130 -5.68 9.88 -12.30
CA TYR A 130 -4.46 10.36 -12.94
C TYR A 130 -4.79 11.09 -14.25
N ASN A 131 -4.14 12.22 -14.48
CA ASN A 131 -4.26 12.95 -15.74
C ASN A 131 -3.47 12.23 -16.85
N GLU A 132 -3.85 12.46 -18.13
CA GLU A 132 -3.38 11.69 -19.31
C GLU A 132 -1.85 11.58 -19.47
N ASN A 133 -1.09 12.50 -18.88
CA ASN A 133 0.38 12.54 -18.98
C ASN A 133 1.09 11.99 -17.73
N THR A 134 0.38 11.35 -16.82
CA THR A 134 0.93 10.80 -15.58
C THR A 134 0.97 9.27 -15.61
N HIS A 135 1.98 8.68 -14.96
CA HIS A 135 1.98 7.22 -14.74
C HIS A 135 0.81 6.82 -13.84
N ASN A 136 0.07 5.79 -14.24
CA ASN A 136 -1.16 5.34 -13.58
C ASN A 136 -0.90 4.56 -12.29
N PHE A 137 -0.09 5.11 -11.39
CA PHE A 137 0.07 4.63 -10.01
C PHE A 137 0.59 5.74 -9.09
N TYR A 138 0.26 5.62 -7.80
CA TYR A 138 0.52 6.64 -6.79
C TYR A 138 1.98 6.61 -6.31
N SER A 139 2.90 7.01 -7.20
CA SER A 139 4.33 7.12 -6.94
C SER A 139 4.66 8.24 -5.94
N TYR A 140 5.90 8.22 -5.42
CA TYR A 140 6.40 9.32 -4.58
C TYR A 140 6.31 10.68 -5.30
N ASP A 141 6.76 10.75 -6.56
CA ASP A 141 6.73 11.98 -7.34
C ASP A 141 5.30 12.48 -7.60
N ASN A 142 4.34 11.56 -7.84
CA ASN A 142 2.94 11.92 -8.00
C ASN A 142 2.30 12.43 -6.69
N LYS A 143 2.79 11.98 -5.53
CA LYS A 143 2.32 12.47 -4.22
C LYS A 143 2.86 13.86 -3.89
N GLU A 144 4.14 14.08 -4.12
CA GLU A 144 4.80 15.37 -3.82
C GLU A 144 4.38 16.46 -4.82
N ASN A 145 4.18 16.11 -6.10
CA ASN A 145 3.88 17.03 -7.18
C ASN A 145 2.47 16.78 -7.77
N TYR A 146 1.47 16.61 -6.92
CA TYR A 146 0.12 16.19 -7.32
C TYR A 146 -0.64 17.26 -8.12
N VAL A 147 -0.32 18.54 -7.96
CA VAL A 147 -1.00 19.65 -8.65
C VAL A 147 -0.88 19.51 -10.16
N GLY A 148 -2.02 19.41 -10.85
CA GLY A 148 -2.10 19.20 -12.30
C GLY A 148 -1.80 17.77 -12.77
N ARG A 149 -1.50 16.84 -11.87
CA ARG A 149 -1.23 15.42 -12.19
C ARG A 149 -2.30 14.48 -11.68
N ILE A 150 -2.90 14.79 -10.55
CA ILE A 150 -3.87 13.96 -9.86
C ILE A 150 -5.10 14.78 -9.51
N ASN A 151 -6.26 14.20 -9.71
CA ASN A 151 -7.53 14.70 -9.20
C ASN A 151 -8.05 13.74 -8.13
N TYR A 152 -8.49 14.29 -7.00
CA TYR A 152 -9.19 13.54 -5.96
C TYR A 152 -10.69 13.74 -6.17
N VAL A 153 -11.38 12.64 -6.51
CA VAL A 153 -12.83 12.68 -6.82
C VAL A 153 -13.58 11.98 -5.70
N ALA A 154 -14.52 12.68 -5.08
CA ALA A 154 -15.35 12.10 -4.02
C ALA A 154 -16.16 10.91 -4.56
N VAL A 155 -16.19 9.82 -3.79
CA VAL A 155 -16.91 8.58 -4.10
C VAL A 155 -18.27 8.59 -3.40
N GLY A 156 -19.32 8.10 -4.07
CA GLY A 156 -20.67 7.98 -3.52
C GLY A 156 -21.38 6.70 -3.96
N GLY A 157 -22.61 6.50 -3.46
CA GLY A 157 -23.45 5.34 -3.78
C GLY A 157 -22.81 4.00 -3.43
N ASP A 158 -23.16 2.96 -4.17
CA ASP A 158 -22.72 1.57 -3.96
C ASP A 158 -21.20 1.43 -3.90
N LEU A 159 -20.46 2.28 -4.62
CA LEU A 159 -19.02 2.24 -4.61
C LEU A 159 -18.43 2.71 -3.26
N LEU A 160 -19.05 3.72 -2.64
CA LEU A 160 -18.66 4.15 -1.29
C LEU A 160 -18.93 3.04 -0.25
N GLU A 161 -20.04 2.32 -0.39
CA GLU A 161 -20.36 1.19 0.48
C GLU A 161 -19.30 0.08 0.36
N GLN A 162 -18.88 -0.29 -0.85
CA GLN A 162 -17.81 -1.26 -1.09
C GLN A 162 -16.47 -0.78 -0.50
N CYS A 163 -16.10 0.47 -0.72
CA CYS A 163 -14.88 1.05 -0.14
C CYS A 163 -14.93 1.03 1.39
N THR A 164 -16.10 1.34 1.97
CA THR A 164 -16.34 1.35 3.42
C THR A 164 -16.16 -0.05 4.02
N GLU A 165 -16.79 -1.06 3.41
CA GLU A 165 -16.71 -2.44 3.87
C GLU A 165 -15.27 -2.94 3.89
N VAL A 166 -14.55 -2.78 2.78
CA VAL A 166 -13.14 -3.21 2.67
C VAL A 166 -12.25 -2.48 3.68
N ALA A 167 -12.42 -1.15 3.81
CA ALA A 167 -11.59 -0.35 4.72
C ALA A 167 -11.84 -0.69 6.18
N LEU A 168 -13.09 -0.83 6.61
CA LEU A 168 -13.44 -1.20 7.98
C LEU A 168 -12.99 -2.61 8.32
N ASN A 169 -13.13 -3.58 7.41
CA ASN A 169 -12.66 -4.95 7.63
C ASN A 169 -11.13 -4.99 7.76
N ALA A 170 -10.39 -4.30 6.90
CA ALA A 170 -8.94 -4.20 7.00
C ALA A 170 -8.51 -3.46 8.29
N TRP A 171 -9.20 -2.39 8.66
CA TRP A 171 -8.95 -1.64 9.88
C TRP A 171 -9.17 -2.50 11.15
N LYS A 172 -10.29 -3.24 11.20
CA LYS A 172 -10.60 -4.18 12.32
C LYS A 172 -9.56 -5.29 12.44
N ALA A 173 -9.05 -5.80 11.31
CA ALA A 173 -8.01 -6.82 11.29
C ALA A 173 -6.69 -6.35 11.93
N LEU A 174 -6.38 -5.05 11.86
CA LEU A 174 -5.13 -4.46 12.32
C LEU A 174 -5.21 -3.83 13.71
N ASN A 175 -6.38 -3.76 14.31
CA ASN A 175 -6.65 -3.22 15.65
C ASN A 175 -7.19 -4.30 16.58
#